data_5f8187ccd3a13360796c9a4bf7a7aadd
#
_entry.id   5f8187ccd3a13360796c9a4bf7a7aadd
#
_cell.length_a   1.000
_cell.length_b   1.000
_cell.length_c   1.000
_cell.angle_alpha   90.00
_cell.angle_beta   90.00
_cell.angle_gamma   90.00
#
_symmetry.space_group_name_H-M   'P 1'
#
loop_
_entity.id
_entity.type
_entity.pdbx_description
1 polymer ?
#
loop_
_entity_poly.entity_id
_entity_poly.type
_entity_poly.pdbx_seq_one_letter_code
_entity_poly.pdbx_strand_id
1 'polypeptide(L)'
;MVENCNFDSIQTENKTMSDYFKTTPNEAGEFGEFGGSYIPEQLQKEMDAITDAYYSISKSHAFISELRSIRKHFQGRPTPVYFCQRLSELVGGRIYLKREDLNHTGAHKLNHCMGEALLAKHLGKKRLIAETGAGQHGVALATAAAYFGLECEIHMGEVDIAK
;
A
#
# COMPACT_ATOMS: atom_id res chain seq x y z
N MET A 1 -1.72 -39.55 -1.23
CA MET A 1 -0.25 -39.50 -1.29
C MET A 1 0.12 -38.02 -1.34
N VAL A 2 0.58 -37.47 -0.22
CA VAL A 2 1.04 -36.09 -0.16
C VAL A 2 2.54 -36.16 -0.34
N GLU A 3 3.04 -35.67 -1.47
CA GLU A 3 4.48 -35.59 -1.72
C GLU A 3 5.10 -34.61 -0.73
N ASN A 4 6.08 -35.09 0.01
CA ASN A 4 6.91 -34.28 0.89
C ASN A 4 7.75 -33.33 0.02
N CYS A 5 7.42 -32.04 0.01
CA CYS A 5 8.32 -31.01 -0.48
C CYS A 5 9.52 -30.95 0.49
N ASN A 6 10.66 -31.37 0.00
CA ASN A 6 11.93 -31.35 0.71
C ASN A 6 12.45 -29.90 0.69
N PHE A 7 12.38 -29.21 1.82
CA PHE A 7 12.83 -27.81 1.97
C PHE A 7 14.33 -27.65 2.22
N ASP A 8 15.10 -28.73 2.16
CA ASP A 8 16.51 -28.76 2.64
C ASP A 8 17.58 -28.38 1.60
N SER A 9 17.22 -27.83 0.44
CA SER A 9 18.22 -27.53 -0.61
C SER A 9 18.43 -26.03 -0.90
N ILE A 10 17.90 -25.11 -0.10
CA ILE A 10 18.25 -23.70 -0.21
C ILE A 10 19.42 -23.42 0.73
N GLN A 11 20.65 -23.52 0.21
CA GLN A 11 21.82 -22.95 0.87
C GLN A 11 21.69 -21.41 0.83
N THR A 12 20.90 -20.85 1.74
CA THR A 12 20.94 -19.42 2.02
C THR A 12 22.15 -19.13 2.91
N GLU A 13 23.06 -18.30 2.42
CA GLU A 13 24.02 -17.60 3.29
C GLU A 13 23.27 -17.17 4.57
N ASN A 14 23.91 -17.32 5.73
CA ASN A 14 23.37 -17.00 7.06
C ASN A 14 23.08 -15.50 7.22
N LYS A 15 22.22 -14.94 6.39
CA LYS A 15 21.65 -13.60 6.60
C LYS A 15 20.58 -13.70 7.67
N THR A 16 20.76 -12.98 8.78
CA THR A 16 19.75 -12.89 9.81
C THR A 16 18.49 -12.24 9.22
N MET A 17 17.31 -12.55 9.78
CA MET A 17 16.05 -11.95 9.33
C MET A 17 16.08 -10.40 9.38
N SER A 18 16.91 -9.81 10.26
CA SER A 18 17.14 -8.36 10.33
C SER A 18 17.90 -7.83 9.11
N ASP A 19 18.75 -8.63 8.49
CA ASP A 19 19.54 -8.23 7.32
C ASP A 19 18.72 -8.35 6.02
N TYR A 20 17.79 -9.30 5.96
CA TYR A 20 16.85 -9.43 4.85
C TYR A 20 16.08 -8.13 4.61
N PHE A 21 15.45 -7.55 5.64
CA PHE A 21 14.68 -6.30 5.52
C PHE A 21 15.53 -5.05 5.28
N LYS A 22 16.84 -5.12 5.43
CA LYS A 22 17.76 -4.02 5.10
C LYS A 22 18.27 -4.07 3.66
N THR A 23 18.25 -5.23 3.05
CA THR A 23 18.87 -5.48 1.73
C THR A 23 17.84 -5.77 0.63
N THR A 24 16.57 -5.93 0.98
CA THR A 24 15.48 -6.19 0.01
C THR A 24 14.39 -5.11 0.09
N PRO A 25 13.83 -4.69 -1.05
CA PRO A 25 14.30 -5.05 -2.40
C PRO A 25 15.68 -4.45 -2.69
N ASN A 26 16.39 -5.03 -3.68
CA ASN A 26 17.61 -4.43 -4.22
C ASN A 26 17.28 -3.17 -5.06
N GLU A 27 18.30 -2.52 -5.64
CA GLU A 27 18.09 -1.31 -6.44
C GLU A 27 17.23 -1.54 -7.70
N ALA A 28 17.17 -2.76 -8.20
CA ALA A 28 16.30 -3.16 -9.31
C ALA A 28 14.86 -3.53 -8.87
N GLY A 29 14.55 -3.45 -7.57
CA GLY A 29 13.23 -3.81 -7.03
C GLY A 29 13.01 -5.31 -6.89
N GLU A 30 14.09 -6.10 -6.78
CA GLU A 30 14.03 -7.56 -6.69
C GLU A 30 14.20 -8.06 -5.26
N PHE A 31 13.55 -9.18 -4.97
CA PHE A 31 13.59 -9.91 -3.71
C PHE A 31 14.22 -11.30 -3.98
N GLY A 32 15.54 -11.37 -4.11
CA GLY A 32 16.25 -12.56 -4.56
C GLY A 32 15.96 -12.85 -6.05
N GLU A 33 15.40 -14.01 -6.33
CA GLU A 33 14.97 -14.41 -7.69
C GLU A 33 13.58 -13.88 -8.09
N PHE A 34 12.88 -13.19 -7.18
CA PHE A 34 11.52 -12.68 -7.39
C PHE A 34 11.53 -11.17 -7.57
N GLY A 35 10.57 -10.66 -8.33
CA GLY A 35 10.40 -9.24 -8.58
C GLY A 35 10.75 -8.85 -10.01
N GLY A 36 11.13 -7.59 -10.20
CA GLY A 36 11.40 -7.01 -11.50
C GLY A 36 10.22 -6.18 -12.03
N SER A 37 10.41 -5.58 -13.20
CA SER A 37 9.43 -4.72 -13.85
C SER A 37 9.08 -5.26 -15.24
N TYR A 38 7.79 -5.50 -15.48
CA TYR A 38 7.25 -6.07 -16.72
C TYR A 38 6.22 -5.12 -17.33
N ILE A 39 6.57 -3.85 -17.42
CA ILE A 39 5.69 -2.80 -17.94
C ILE A 39 5.96 -2.54 -19.43
N PRO A 40 4.96 -2.06 -20.19
CA PRO A 40 5.16 -1.61 -21.57
C PRO A 40 6.20 -0.49 -21.66
N GLU A 41 7.02 -0.49 -22.72
CA GLU A 41 8.09 0.50 -22.95
C GLU A 41 7.57 1.94 -22.89
N GLN A 42 6.34 2.18 -23.37
CA GLN A 42 5.71 3.50 -23.36
C GLN A 42 5.52 4.07 -21.95
N LEU A 43 5.42 3.23 -20.94
CA LEU A 43 5.25 3.61 -19.53
C LEU A 43 6.58 3.67 -18.76
N GLN A 44 7.67 3.15 -19.32
CA GLN A 44 8.95 3.03 -18.63
C GLN A 44 9.42 4.39 -18.07
N LYS A 45 9.44 5.41 -18.92
CA LYS A 45 9.86 6.77 -18.52
C LYS A 45 9.07 7.33 -17.34
N GLU A 46 7.77 7.05 -17.30
CA GLU A 46 6.91 7.50 -16.20
C GLU A 46 7.21 6.72 -14.90
N MET A 47 7.40 5.41 -15.01
CA MET A 47 7.74 4.57 -13.86
C MET A 47 9.12 4.91 -13.29
N ASP A 48 10.09 5.21 -14.13
CA ASP A 48 11.41 5.69 -13.72
C ASP A 48 11.30 7.01 -12.94
N ALA A 49 10.51 7.97 -13.44
CA ALA A 49 10.28 9.25 -12.75
C ALA A 49 9.59 9.07 -11.39
N ILE A 50 8.65 8.13 -11.27
CA ILE A 50 8.00 7.79 -9.99
C ILE A 50 9.01 7.13 -9.04
N THR A 51 9.85 6.23 -9.55
CA THR A 51 10.89 5.55 -8.78
C THR A 51 11.90 6.55 -8.22
N ASP A 52 12.41 7.45 -9.05
CA ASP A 52 13.34 8.51 -8.65
C ASP A 52 12.72 9.42 -7.58
N ALA A 53 11.47 9.81 -7.76
CA ALA A 53 10.74 10.61 -6.78
C ALA A 53 10.53 9.86 -5.46
N TYR A 54 10.22 8.57 -5.53
CA TYR A 54 10.08 7.75 -4.33
C TYR A 54 11.38 7.72 -3.54
N TYR A 55 12.52 7.49 -4.17
CA TYR A 55 13.79 7.43 -3.47
C TYR A 55 14.31 8.80 -2.98
N SER A 56 14.04 9.87 -3.70
CA SER A 56 14.51 11.22 -3.35
C SER A 56 13.56 11.96 -2.42
N ILE A 57 12.24 11.89 -2.64
CA ILE A 57 11.25 12.71 -1.94
C ILE A 57 10.68 11.98 -0.72
N SER A 58 10.31 10.69 -0.86
CA SER A 58 9.56 9.97 0.18
C SER A 58 10.30 9.83 1.51
N LYS A 59 11.63 9.93 1.49
CA LYS A 59 12.51 9.87 2.68
C LYS A 59 12.80 11.25 3.27
N SER A 60 12.37 12.33 2.62
CA SER A 60 12.60 13.69 3.12
C SER A 60 11.80 13.95 4.41
N HIS A 61 12.37 14.76 5.29
CA HIS A 61 11.70 15.16 6.54
C HIS A 61 10.35 15.85 6.25
N ALA A 62 10.30 16.70 5.23
CA ALA A 62 9.09 17.43 4.83
C ALA A 62 7.97 16.47 4.44
N PHE A 63 8.24 15.52 3.53
CA PHE A 63 7.27 14.52 3.08
C PHE A 63 6.77 13.65 4.24
N ILE A 64 7.69 13.14 5.07
CA ILE A 64 7.34 12.27 6.21
C ILE A 64 6.49 13.03 7.22
N SER A 65 6.82 14.30 7.51
CA SER A 65 6.07 15.12 8.46
C SER A 65 4.67 15.44 7.95
N GLU A 66 4.54 15.81 6.66
CA GLU A 66 3.23 16.08 6.04
C GLU A 66 2.37 14.80 6.04
N LEU A 67 2.91 13.66 5.61
CA LEU A 67 2.19 12.39 5.61
C LEU A 67 1.77 11.95 7.01
N ARG A 68 2.62 12.14 8.03
CA ARG A 68 2.27 11.85 9.43
C ARG A 68 1.13 12.75 9.94
N SER A 69 1.17 14.03 9.58
CA SER A 69 0.10 14.97 9.93
C SER A 69 -1.24 14.56 9.30
N ILE A 70 -1.23 14.23 8.02
CA ILE A 70 -2.40 13.74 7.29
C ILE A 70 -2.95 12.46 7.95
N ARG A 71 -2.09 11.50 8.24
CA ARG A 71 -2.49 10.24 8.87
C ARG A 71 -3.13 10.47 10.23
N LYS A 72 -2.59 11.38 11.02
CA LYS A 72 -3.10 11.68 12.37
C LYS A 72 -4.42 12.45 12.33
N HIS A 73 -4.48 13.53 11.55
CA HIS A 73 -5.56 14.52 11.65
C HIS A 73 -6.68 14.32 10.63
N PHE A 74 -6.40 13.67 9.50
CA PHE A 74 -7.40 13.40 8.47
C PHE A 74 -7.83 11.93 8.43
N GLN A 75 -6.88 10.99 8.47
CA GLN A 75 -7.21 9.57 8.39
C GLN A 75 -7.66 8.94 9.72
N GLY A 76 -7.31 9.54 10.87
CA GLY A 76 -7.61 8.97 12.20
C GLY A 76 -6.65 7.85 12.61
N ARG A 77 -5.40 7.89 12.15
CA ARG A 77 -4.39 6.89 12.48
C ARG A 77 -3.52 7.29 13.70
N PRO A 78 -3.01 6.31 14.46
CA PRO A 78 -3.19 4.86 14.28
C PRO A 78 -4.59 4.38 14.68
N THR A 79 -5.17 3.48 13.89
CA THR A 79 -6.42 2.82 14.26
C THR A 79 -6.21 1.88 15.45
N PRO A 80 -7.18 1.71 16.35
CA PRO A 80 -7.01 0.90 17.54
C PRO A 80 -6.94 -0.60 17.23
N VAL A 81 -6.37 -1.34 18.19
CA VAL A 81 -6.51 -2.79 18.27
C VAL A 81 -7.57 -3.07 19.35
N TYR A 82 -8.62 -3.76 18.97
CA TYR A 82 -9.75 -4.08 19.83
C TYR A 82 -9.76 -5.56 20.22
N PHE A 83 -9.86 -5.84 21.51
CA PHE A 83 -10.02 -7.21 22.00
C PHE A 83 -11.49 -7.63 21.96
N CYS A 84 -11.79 -8.71 21.21
CA CYS A 84 -13.12 -9.24 21.04
C CYS A 84 -13.44 -10.26 22.12
N GLN A 85 -13.83 -9.82 23.31
CA GLN A 85 -14.04 -10.68 24.46
C GLN A 85 -15.03 -11.82 24.18
N ARG A 86 -16.24 -11.49 23.75
CA ARG A 86 -17.28 -12.52 23.52
C ARG A 86 -16.92 -13.51 22.42
N LEU A 87 -16.27 -13.03 21.34
CA LEU A 87 -15.80 -13.92 20.28
C LEU A 87 -14.65 -14.82 20.77
N SER A 88 -13.77 -14.28 21.59
CA SER A 88 -12.67 -15.03 22.21
C SER A 88 -13.19 -16.15 23.13
N GLU A 89 -14.20 -15.88 23.93
CA GLU A 89 -14.87 -16.87 24.78
C GLU A 89 -15.54 -17.97 23.95
N LEU A 90 -16.20 -17.60 22.84
CA LEU A 90 -16.90 -18.53 21.97
C LEU A 90 -15.95 -19.52 21.27
N VAL A 91 -14.79 -19.06 20.82
CA VAL A 91 -13.83 -19.88 20.06
C VAL A 91 -12.72 -20.50 20.91
N GLY A 92 -12.66 -20.17 22.20
CA GLY A 92 -11.62 -20.67 23.12
C GLY A 92 -10.22 -20.10 22.85
N GLY A 93 -10.11 -18.91 22.26
CA GLY A 93 -8.85 -18.27 21.89
C GLY A 93 -8.90 -16.75 22.04
N ARG A 94 -7.76 -16.08 22.01
CA ARG A 94 -7.68 -14.60 22.11
C ARG A 94 -7.76 -13.97 20.73
N ILE A 95 -8.87 -13.25 20.43
CA ILE A 95 -9.10 -12.60 19.15
C ILE A 95 -9.01 -11.09 19.31
N TYR A 96 -8.16 -10.47 18.46
CA TYR A 96 -7.99 -9.04 18.37
C TYR A 96 -8.29 -8.56 16.95
N LEU A 97 -9.00 -7.46 16.83
CA LEU A 97 -9.25 -6.80 15.55
C LEU A 97 -8.41 -5.54 15.41
N LYS A 98 -7.64 -5.44 14.34
CA LYS A 98 -7.07 -4.18 13.90
C LYS A 98 -8.16 -3.40 13.16
N ARG A 99 -8.66 -2.34 13.79
CA ARG A 99 -9.87 -1.61 13.38
C ARG A 99 -9.62 -0.63 12.21
N GLU A 100 -9.23 -1.18 11.04
CA GLU A 100 -9.06 -0.37 9.82
C GLU A 100 -10.38 0.17 9.24
N ASP A 101 -11.52 -0.33 9.71
CA ASP A 101 -12.85 0.22 9.51
C ASP A 101 -13.05 1.62 10.12
N LEU A 102 -12.21 1.98 11.11
CA LEU A 102 -12.19 3.32 11.71
C LEU A 102 -11.24 4.29 10.99
N ASN A 103 -10.52 3.84 9.98
CA ASN A 103 -9.80 4.72 9.09
C ASN A 103 -10.83 5.56 8.28
N HIS A 104 -10.50 6.81 7.98
CA HIS A 104 -11.36 7.63 7.12
C HIS A 104 -11.64 6.90 5.80
N THR A 105 -12.86 6.90 5.30
CA THR A 105 -13.42 6.04 4.23
C THR A 105 -13.80 4.61 4.64
N GLY A 106 -13.61 4.22 5.89
CA GLY A 106 -14.07 2.93 6.42
C GLY A 106 -13.25 1.71 6.01
N ALA A 107 -12.05 1.90 5.41
CA ALA A 107 -11.20 0.79 4.97
C ALA A 107 -9.71 1.15 4.92
N HIS A 108 -8.86 0.14 4.73
CA HIS A 108 -7.40 0.28 4.72
C HIS A 108 -6.84 0.97 3.46
N LYS A 109 -7.56 1.02 2.37
CA LYS A 109 -7.08 1.52 1.07
C LYS A 109 -6.60 2.97 1.10
N LEU A 110 -7.19 3.82 1.93
CA LEU A 110 -6.75 5.20 2.08
C LEU A 110 -5.31 5.32 2.60
N ASN A 111 -4.78 4.28 3.26
CA ASN A 111 -3.41 4.30 3.78
C ASN A 111 -2.36 4.49 2.70
N HIS A 112 -2.49 3.81 1.56
CA HIS A 112 -1.56 3.98 0.44
C HIS A 112 -1.97 5.15 -0.45
N CYS A 113 -3.27 5.33 -0.74
CA CYS A 113 -3.73 6.42 -1.61
C CYS A 113 -3.26 7.80 -1.15
N MET A 114 -3.24 8.08 0.17
CA MET A 114 -2.74 9.36 0.68
C MET A 114 -1.24 9.55 0.44
N GLY A 115 -0.43 8.49 0.59
CA GLY A 115 1.01 8.57 0.32
C GLY A 115 1.32 8.72 -1.16
N GLU A 116 0.64 7.97 -2.01
CA GLU A 116 0.77 8.02 -3.48
C GLU A 116 0.32 9.37 -4.03
N ALA A 117 -0.83 9.89 -3.56
CA ALA A 117 -1.34 11.19 -3.96
C ALA A 117 -0.43 12.35 -3.52
N LEU A 118 0.16 12.26 -2.32
CA LEU A 118 1.15 13.23 -1.85
C LEU A 118 2.39 13.20 -2.73
N LEU A 119 2.90 12.02 -3.10
CA LEU A 119 4.03 11.89 -4.01
C LEU A 119 3.70 12.44 -5.41
N ALA A 120 2.52 12.11 -5.93
CA ALA A 120 2.04 12.62 -7.23
C ALA A 120 1.95 14.16 -7.23
N LYS A 121 1.47 14.77 -6.13
CA LYS A 121 1.46 16.23 -5.96
C LYS A 121 2.88 16.82 -6.01
N HIS A 122 3.85 16.21 -5.34
CA HIS A 122 5.25 16.63 -5.39
C HIS A 122 5.87 16.51 -6.80
N LEU A 123 5.42 15.53 -7.58
CA LEU A 123 5.78 15.36 -9.00
C LEU A 123 5.05 16.34 -9.93
N GLY A 124 4.16 17.19 -9.42
CA GLY A 124 3.37 18.14 -10.23
C GLY A 124 2.30 17.48 -11.09
N LYS A 125 1.91 16.25 -10.78
CA LYS A 125 0.81 15.56 -11.46
C LYS A 125 -0.50 16.29 -11.21
N LYS A 126 -1.40 16.24 -12.19
CA LYS A 126 -2.71 16.93 -12.13
C LYS A 126 -3.87 15.98 -11.92
N ARG A 127 -3.67 14.71 -12.28
CA ARG A 127 -4.71 13.69 -12.25
C ARG A 127 -4.19 12.39 -11.62
N LEU A 128 -5.05 11.74 -10.86
CA LEU A 128 -4.88 10.39 -10.35
C LEU A 128 -5.85 9.46 -11.09
N ILE A 129 -5.39 8.27 -11.42
CA ILE A 129 -6.18 7.24 -12.12
C ILE A 129 -6.14 5.97 -11.30
N ALA A 130 -7.29 5.32 -11.12
CA ALA A 130 -7.36 4.01 -10.52
C ALA A 130 -8.34 3.09 -11.24
N GLU A 131 -8.04 1.82 -11.19
CA GLU A 131 -9.01 0.73 -11.39
C GLU A 131 -9.58 0.32 -10.04
N THR A 132 -10.85 -0.05 -9.99
CA THR A 132 -11.51 -0.55 -8.79
C THR A 132 -12.58 -1.59 -9.14
N GLY A 133 -12.64 -2.69 -8.37
CA GLY A 133 -13.70 -3.68 -8.48
C GLY A 133 -14.87 -3.32 -7.56
N ALA A 134 -14.78 -3.62 -6.27
CA ALA A 134 -15.84 -3.36 -5.28
C ALA A 134 -16.00 -1.88 -4.86
N GLY A 135 -15.28 -0.93 -5.47
CA GLY A 135 -15.40 0.50 -5.22
C GLY A 135 -14.50 1.07 -4.13
N GLN A 136 -13.98 0.27 -3.22
CA GLN A 136 -13.20 0.77 -2.06
C GLN A 136 -11.93 1.53 -2.46
N HIS A 137 -11.21 1.06 -3.48
CA HIS A 137 -10.03 1.76 -3.97
C HIS A 137 -10.40 3.07 -4.66
N GLY A 138 -11.48 3.07 -5.45
CA GLY A 138 -12.01 4.28 -6.10
C GLY A 138 -12.38 5.35 -5.08
N VAL A 139 -13.12 5.00 -4.02
CA VAL A 139 -13.48 5.92 -2.94
C VAL A 139 -12.23 6.49 -2.25
N ALA A 140 -11.24 5.64 -1.95
CA ALA A 140 -10.01 6.06 -1.30
C ALA A 140 -9.20 7.02 -2.19
N LEU A 141 -9.07 6.71 -3.49
CA LEU A 141 -8.35 7.57 -4.43
C LEU A 141 -9.07 8.91 -4.65
N ALA A 142 -10.40 8.89 -4.84
CA ALA A 142 -11.19 10.11 -4.98
C ALA A 142 -11.07 11.01 -3.74
N THR A 143 -11.06 10.42 -2.55
CA THR A 143 -10.85 11.15 -1.29
C THR A 143 -9.46 11.78 -1.24
N ALA A 144 -8.42 11.04 -1.61
CA ALA A 144 -7.05 11.55 -1.66
C ALA A 144 -6.89 12.65 -2.73
N ALA A 145 -7.45 12.45 -3.91
CA ALA A 145 -7.45 13.46 -4.98
C ALA A 145 -8.14 14.76 -4.54
N ALA A 146 -9.31 14.67 -3.93
CA ALA A 146 -10.04 15.83 -3.39
C ALA A 146 -9.23 16.55 -2.31
N TYR A 147 -8.58 15.80 -1.41
CA TYR A 147 -7.73 16.38 -0.36
C TYR A 147 -6.59 17.24 -0.92
N PHE A 148 -5.96 16.78 -2.01
CA PHE A 148 -4.83 17.48 -2.63
C PHE A 148 -5.21 18.42 -3.77
N GLY A 149 -6.50 18.51 -4.14
CA GLY A 149 -6.95 19.33 -5.27
C GLY A 149 -6.54 18.77 -6.62
N LEU A 150 -6.48 17.45 -6.76
CA LEU A 150 -6.15 16.76 -8.00
C LEU A 150 -7.43 16.24 -8.68
N GLU A 151 -7.38 16.14 -10.01
CA GLU A 151 -8.42 15.41 -10.75
C GLU A 151 -8.37 13.93 -10.44
N CYS A 152 -9.52 13.26 -10.51
CA CYS A 152 -9.63 11.82 -10.29
C CYS A 152 -10.40 11.15 -11.40
N GLU A 153 -9.84 10.06 -11.93
CA GLU A 153 -10.49 9.21 -12.93
C GLU A 153 -10.52 7.77 -12.41
N ILE A 154 -11.70 7.17 -12.37
CA ILE A 154 -11.88 5.82 -11.83
C ILE A 154 -12.47 4.94 -12.91
N HIS A 155 -11.77 3.83 -13.18
CA HIS A 155 -12.19 2.78 -14.08
C HIS A 155 -12.77 1.61 -13.30
N MET A 156 -13.95 1.17 -13.70
CA MET A 156 -14.66 0.05 -13.06
C MET A 156 -15.23 -0.86 -14.15
N GLY A 157 -15.11 -2.16 -13.94
CA GLY A 157 -15.70 -3.14 -14.86
C GLY A 157 -17.22 -3.05 -14.88
N GLU A 158 -17.84 -3.26 -16.04
CA GLU A 158 -19.30 -3.17 -16.23
C GLU A 158 -20.08 -4.08 -15.25
N VAL A 159 -19.55 -5.28 -15.00
CA VAL A 159 -20.17 -6.24 -14.06
C VAL A 159 -20.13 -5.73 -12.62
N ASP A 160 -19.12 -4.97 -12.26
CA ASP A 160 -18.98 -4.41 -10.90
C ASP A 160 -19.83 -3.16 -10.72
N ILE A 161 -20.04 -2.38 -11.79
CA ILE A 161 -20.96 -1.23 -11.78
C ILE A 161 -22.41 -1.68 -11.52
N ALA A 162 -22.78 -2.87 -11.99
CA ALA A 162 -24.13 -3.40 -11.89
C ALA A 162 -24.47 -4.01 -10.50
N LYS A 163 -23.51 -4.11 -9.60
CA LYS A 163 -23.68 -4.61 -8.21
C LYS A 163 -24.05 -3.50 -7.24
#